data_9b1953a2d60d778c5c29555bea84daa1
#
_entry.id   9b1953a2d60d778c5c29555bea84daa1
#
_cell.length_a   1.000
_cell.length_b   1.000
_cell.length_c   1.000
_cell.angle_alpha   90.00
_cell.angle_beta   90.00
_cell.angle_gamma   90.00
#
_symmetry.space_group_name_H-M   'P 1'
#
loop_
_entity.id
_entity.type
_entity.pdbx_description
1 polymer ?
#
loop_
_entity_poly.entity_id
_entity_poly.type
_entity_poly.pdbx_seq_one_letter_code
_entity_poly.pdbx_strand_id
1 'polypeptide(L)'
;VLDQLQQLYATVGGWLDFDVLQLARDYGPFFYPITLVWTFLEGETFVIFAGYAASLDLLNLPLLMLAAWIGSFAGDQLWFFLGRRYGQHLLQRYPRWLPGVEAALGLARRYNTAFILTFRFIYGIRNVSSFALGMSGLPWLRFLALNMIAAAVWSVVFAGGGYLFGAASEAVLGDMAQDFGLILIGLFLGGAAVLVAVRRPPRRPLTGTHRAAPPP
;
A
#
# COMPACT_ATOMS: atom_id res chain seq x y z
N VAL A 1 12.76 32.14 -29.71
CA VAL A 1 11.83 31.12 -29.20
C VAL A 1 12.62 29.96 -28.57
N LEU A 2 13.66 29.42 -29.24
CA LEU A 2 14.53 28.37 -28.70
C LEU A 2 15.30 28.82 -27.46
N ASP A 3 15.84 30.06 -27.48
CA ASP A 3 16.56 30.63 -26.31
C ASP A 3 15.62 30.87 -25.11
N GLN A 4 14.37 31.25 -25.36
CA GLN A 4 13.38 31.40 -24.29
C GLN A 4 12.96 30.06 -23.70
N LEU A 5 12.86 29.01 -24.52
CA LEU A 5 12.60 27.67 -24.05
C LEU A 5 13.80 27.11 -23.26
N GLN A 6 15.03 27.36 -23.68
CA GLN A 6 16.24 27.00 -22.92
C GLN A 6 16.35 27.77 -21.60
N GLN A 7 16.02 29.06 -21.58
CA GLN A 7 15.96 29.83 -20.34
C GLN A 7 14.84 29.35 -19.40
N LEU A 8 13.67 28.99 -19.95
CA LEU A 8 12.59 28.43 -19.17
C LEU A 8 13.00 27.05 -18.58
N TYR A 9 13.67 26.24 -19.39
CA TYR A 9 14.20 24.94 -18.94
C TYR A 9 15.27 25.10 -17.85
N ALA A 10 16.18 26.05 -18.00
CA ALA A 10 17.20 26.36 -16.99
C ALA A 10 16.58 26.97 -15.72
N THR A 11 15.52 27.79 -15.83
CA THR A 11 14.84 28.40 -14.69
C THR A 11 13.98 27.37 -13.95
N VAL A 12 13.25 26.52 -14.68
CA VAL A 12 12.45 25.44 -14.09
C VAL A 12 13.36 24.33 -13.55
N GLY A 13 14.48 24.00 -14.25
CA GLY A 13 15.51 23.11 -13.74
C GLY A 13 16.13 23.61 -12.44
N GLY A 14 16.48 24.88 -12.34
CA GLY A 14 17.03 25.47 -11.11
C GLY A 14 16.03 25.53 -9.91
N TRP A 15 14.73 25.47 -10.17
CA TRP A 15 13.71 25.30 -9.12
C TRP A 15 13.49 23.81 -8.77
N LEU A 16 13.87 22.89 -9.65
CA LEU A 16 13.85 21.46 -9.45
C LEU A 16 15.19 20.92 -8.92
N ASP A 17 16.23 21.77 -8.79
CA ASP A 17 17.44 21.51 -7.99
C ASP A 17 17.16 21.46 -6.47
N PHE A 18 15.95 21.23 -6.08
CA PHE A 18 15.63 20.46 -4.89
C PHE A 18 16.29 19.11 -5.14
N ASP A 19 17.44 18.89 -4.52
CA ASP A 19 18.20 17.66 -4.68
C ASP A 19 17.33 16.51 -4.14
N VAL A 20 16.45 15.97 -5.02
CA VAL A 20 15.53 14.87 -4.71
C VAL A 20 16.33 13.69 -4.17
N LEU A 21 17.59 13.54 -4.63
CA LEU A 21 18.53 12.53 -4.15
C LEU A 21 18.99 12.83 -2.73
N GLN A 22 19.22 14.11 -2.39
CA GLN A 22 19.59 14.52 -1.04
C GLN A 22 18.40 14.37 -0.10
N LEU A 23 17.21 14.78 -0.52
CA LEU A 23 15.97 14.58 0.23
C LEU A 23 15.69 13.07 0.45
N ALA A 24 15.88 12.25 -0.57
CA ALA A 24 15.72 10.80 -0.46
C ALA A 24 16.77 10.16 0.47
N ARG A 25 18.00 10.68 0.53
CA ARG A 25 19.03 10.22 1.48
C ARG A 25 18.71 10.63 2.91
N ASP A 26 18.28 11.88 3.13
CA ASP A 26 18.00 12.42 4.45
C ASP A 26 16.73 11.83 5.06
N TYR A 27 15.69 11.59 4.23
CA TYR A 27 14.40 11.05 4.66
C TYR A 27 14.23 9.56 4.34
N GLY A 28 15.17 8.94 3.61
CA GLY A 28 15.14 7.51 3.27
C GLY A 28 14.89 6.59 4.46
N PRO A 29 15.52 6.79 5.64
CA PRO A 29 15.26 5.98 6.82
C PRO A 29 13.82 6.00 7.30
N PHE A 30 13.08 7.11 7.09
CA PHE A 30 11.65 7.22 7.46
C PHE A 30 10.74 6.46 6.49
N PHE A 31 11.24 6.12 5.31
CA PHE A 31 10.46 5.40 4.31
C PHE A 31 10.14 3.95 4.75
N TYR A 32 11.04 3.31 5.49
CA TYR A 32 10.81 1.93 5.96
C TYR A 32 9.68 1.82 7.00
N PRO A 33 9.60 2.65 8.04
CA PRO A 33 8.43 2.71 8.92
C PRO A 33 7.14 3.02 8.17
N ILE A 34 7.17 3.92 7.18
CA ILE A 34 6.01 4.23 6.33
C ILE A 34 5.61 2.98 5.54
N THR A 35 6.57 2.28 4.93
CA THR A 35 6.32 1.03 4.21
C THR A 35 5.68 -0.01 5.13
N LEU A 36 6.18 -0.19 6.34
CA LEU A 36 5.63 -1.12 7.32
C LEU A 36 4.17 -0.81 7.63
N VAL A 37 3.85 0.45 7.93
CA VAL A 37 2.48 0.88 8.22
C VAL A 37 1.58 0.77 7.00
N TRP A 38 2.09 1.12 5.83
CA TRP A 38 1.31 1.08 4.59
C TRP A 38 0.99 -0.36 4.17
N THR A 39 1.97 -1.26 4.23
CA THR A 39 1.80 -2.68 3.89
C THR A 39 0.96 -3.44 4.91
N PHE A 40 0.85 -2.91 6.13
CA PHE A 40 -0.08 -3.41 7.13
C PHE A 40 -1.54 -3.23 6.68
N LEU A 41 -1.87 -2.13 6.00
CA LEU A 41 -3.22 -1.83 5.53
C LEU A 41 -3.48 -2.41 4.14
N GLU A 42 -2.69 -2.01 3.16
CA GLU A 42 -2.76 -2.42 1.75
C GLU A 42 -1.44 -1.98 1.09
N GLY A 43 -0.77 -2.83 0.33
CA GLY A 43 0.62 -2.53 0.02
C GLY A 43 1.14 -2.85 -1.38
N GLU A 44 0.38 -3.52 -2.26
CA GLU A 44 0.92 -4.05 -3.52
C GLU A 44 1.53 -2.95 -4.39
N THR A 45 0.74 -1.94 -4.72
CA THR A 45 1.15 -0.84 -5.60
C THR A 45 2.30 -0.05 -4.98
N PHE A 46 2.19 0.27 -3.68
CA PHE A 46 3.23 1.01 -2.96
C PHE A 46 4.58 0.28 -2.97
N VAL A 47 4.57 -1.03 -2.71
CA VAL A 47 5.81 -1.84 -2.65
C VAL A 47 6.47 -1.97 -4.02
N ILE A 48 5.69 -2.05 -5.12
CA ILE A 48 6.24 -2.04 -6.47
C ILE A 48 6.97 -0.72 -6.75
N PHE A 49 6.36 0.44 -6.45
CA PHE A 49 6.99 1.74 -6.64
C PHE A 49 8.20 1.95 -5.74
N ALA A 50 8.15 1.45 -4.48
CA ALA A 50 9.28 1.48 -3.58
C ALA A 50 10.44 0.58 -4.08
N GLY A 51 10.12 -0.57 -4.68
CA GLY A 51 11.09 -1.43 -5.36
C GLY A 51 11.74 -0.74 -6.55
N TYR A 52 10.95 -0.01 -7.35
CA TYR A 52 11.46 0.83 -8.42
C TYR A 52 12.40 1.93 -7.88
N ALA A 53 12.01 2.62 -6.81
CA ALA A 53 12.88 3.63 -6.16
C ALA A 53 14.19 3.01 -5.63
N ALA A 54 14.16 1.74 -5.21
CA ALA A 54 15.36 1.02 -4.80
C ALA A 54 16.31 0.69 -5.98
N SER A 55 15.79 0.54 -7.21
CA SER A 55 16.65 0.38 -8.39
C SER A 55 17.39 1.67 -8.79
N LEU A 56 16.89 2.82 -8.34
CA LEU A 56 17.52 4.13 -8.49
C LEU A 56 18.47 4.48 -7.32
N ASP A 57 18.86 3.49 -6.50
CA ASP A 57 19.69 3.66 -5.30
C ASP A 57 19.12 4.63 -4.24
N LEU A 58 17.82 4.95 -4.31
CA LEU A 58 17.13 5.80 -3.34
C LEU A 58 16.78 5.05 -2.05
N LEU A 59 16.60 3.72 -2.12
CA LEU A 59 16.22 2.85 -1.01
C LEU A 59 17.05 1.57 -1.00
N ASN A 60 17.31 1.05 0.19
CA ASN A 60 17.94 -0.26 0.35
C ASN A 60 16.89 -1.37 0.15
N LEU A 61 17.00 -2.15 -0.93
CA LEU A 61 16.05 -3.20 -1.30
C LEU A 61 15.84 -4.26 -0.21
N PRO A 62 16.89 -4.83 0.42
CA PRO A 62 16.72 -5.77 1.54
C PRO A 62 15.93 -5.20 2.72
N LEU A 63 16.17 -3.97 3.12
CA LEU A 63 15.42 -3.30 4.20
C LEU A 63 13.97 -3.03 3.79
N LEU A 64 13.74 -2.66 2.54
CA LEU A 64 12.39 -2.50 1.99
C LEU A 64 11.61 -3.82 2.02
N MET A 65 12.24 -4.91 1.56
CA MET A 65 11.63 -6.24 1.60
C MET A 65 11.31 -6.67 3.04
N LEU A 66 12.20 -6.42 3.98
CA LEU A 66 12.00 -6.73 5.40
C LEU A 66 10.83 -5.93 6.00
N ALA A 67 10.78 -4.63 5.76
CA ALA A 67 9.70 -3.76 6.24
C ALA A 67 8.34 -4.16 5.63
N ALA A 68 8.30 -4.43 4.33
CA ALA A 68 7.11 -4.91 3.63
C ALA A 68 6.64 -6.28 4.15
N TRP A 69 7.58 -7.20 4.39
CA TRP A 69 7.29 -8.51 4.98
C TRP A 69 6.64 -8.39 6.35
N ILE A 70 7.29 -7.68 7.28
CA ILE A 70 6.82 -7.52 8.66
C ILE A 70 5.45 -6.83 8.68
N GLY A 71 5.29 -5.72 7.95
CA GLY A 71 4.04 -4.97 7.89
C GLY A 71 2.89 -5.81 7.34
N SER A 72 3.11 -6.47 6.20
CA SER A 72 2.13 -7.34 5.56
C SER A 72 1.74 -8.53 6.45
N PHE A 73 2.73 -9.19 7.07
CA PHE A 73 2.51 -10.28 8.01
C PHE A 73 1.70 -9.85 9.23
N ALA A 74 2.07 -8.74 9.87
CA ALA A 74 1.39 -8.22 11.05
C ALA A 74 -0.06 -7.82 10.75
N GLY A 75 -0.31 -7.20 9.58
CA GLY A 75 -1.64 -6.85 9.12
C GLY A 75 -2.55 -8.06 9.00
N ASP A 76 -2.07 -9.12 8.38
CA ASP A 76 -2.84 -10.36 8.23
C ASP A 76 -3.10 -11.06 9.57
N GLN A 77 -2.13 -11.03 10.51
CA GLN A 77 -2.34 -11.55 11.86
C GLN A 77 -3.43 -10.78 12.59
N LEU A 78 -3.44 -9.45 12.48
CA LEU A 78 -4.50 -8.64 13.09
C LEU A 78 -5.88 -9.00 12.52
N TRP A 79 -6.02 -9.06 11.19
CA TRP A 79 -7.29 -9.41 10.55
C TRP A 79 -7.74 -10.84 10.92
N PHE A 80 -6.81 -11.78 11.02
CA PHE A 80 -7.10 -13.14 11.50
C PHE A 80 -7.64 -13.13 12.94
N PHE A 81 -6.99 -12.41 13.86
CA PHE A 81 -7.46 -12.30 15.25
C PHE A 81 -8.80 -11.59 15.36
N LEU A 82 -9.02 -10.52 14.58
CA LEU A 82 -10.31 -9.84 14.53
C LEU A 82 -11.41 -10.79 14.04
N GLY A 83 -11.16 -11.56 12.99
CA GLY A 83 -12.08 -12.59 12.51
C GLY A 83 -12.37 -13.65 13.56
N ARG A 84 -11.32 -14.13 14.25
CA ARG A 84 -11.46 -15.16 15.28
C ARG A 84 -12.23 -14.71 16.51
N ARG A 85 -11.99 -13.48 16.95
CA ARG A 85 -12.57 -12.97 18.22
C ARG A 85 -13.91 -12.27 18.02
N TYR A 86 -14.06 -11.56 16.92
CA TYR A 86 -15.19 -10.66 16.70
C TYR A 86 -15.96 -10.94 15.39
N GLY A 87 -15.62 -12.02 14.65
CA GLY A 87 -16.12 -12.26 13.30
C GLY A 87 -17.63 -12.19 13.16
N GLN A 88 -18.36 -12.94 14.00
CA GLN A 88 -19.85 -12.94 13.96
C GLN A 88 -20.44 -11.57 14.32
N HIS A 89 -19.91 -10.89 15.35
CA HIS A 89 -20.38 -9.57 15.74
C HIS A 89 -20.15 -8.52 14.65
N LEU A 90 -18.98 -8.53 14.02
CA LEU A 90 -18.65 -7.61 12.93
C LEU A 90 -19.52 -7.86 11.68
N LEU A 91 -19.79 -9.12 11.32
CA LEU A 91 -20.67 -9.44 10.20
C LEU A 91 -22.13 -9.02 10.43
N GLN A 92 -22.62 -9.11 11.66
CA GLN A 92 -23.95 -8.59 12.01
C GLN A 92 -24.01 -7.07 11.89
N ARG A 93 -22.95 -6.37 12.29
CA ARG A 93 -22.88 -4.91 12.18
C ARG A 93 -22.60 -4.40 10.77
N TYR A 94 -21.86 -5.17 9.97
CA TYR A 94 -21.46 -4.83 8.59
C TYR A 94 -21.82 -5.97 7.61
N PRO A 95 -23.13 -6.18 7.33
CA PRO A 95 -23.59 -7.32 6.48
C PRO A 95 -22.98 -7.32 5.07
N ARG A 96 -22.56 -6.16 4.57
CA ARG A 96 -21.90 -6.00 3.25
C ARG A 96 -20.60 -6.82 3.11
N TRP A 97 -19.99 -7.26 4.22
CA TRP A 97 -18.77 -8.09 4.19
C TRP A 97 -19.09 -9.58 4.02
N LEU A 98 -20.33 -9.98 4.30
CA LEU A 98 -20.73 -11.38 4.30
C LEU A 98 -20.44 -12.12 2.98
N PRO A 99 -20.78 -11.57 1.79
CA PRO A 99 -20.50 -12.29 0.53
C PRO A 99 -19.01 -12.54 0.30
N GLY A 100 -18.15 -11.57 0.65
CA GLY A 100 -16.71 -11.72 0.52
C GLY A 100 -16.13 -12.76 1.49
N VAL A 101 -16.63 -12.78 2.73
CA VAL A 101 -16.22 -13.77 3.76
C VAL A 101 -16.67 -15.17 3.35
N GLU A 102 -17.89 -15.35 2.86
CA GLU A 102 -18.41 -16.65 2.38
C GLU A 102 -17.61 -17.17 1.18
N ALA A 103 -17.29 -16.29 0.22
CA ALA A 103 -16.43 -16.64 -0.91
C ALA A 103 -15.03 -17.08 -0.45
N ALA A 104 -14.40 -16.33 0.46
CA ALA A 104 -13.09 -16.67 1.02
C ALA A 104 -13.10 -18.01 1.79
N LEU A 105 -14.16 -18.26 2.59
CA LEU A 105 -14.34 -19.54 3.29
C LEU A 105 -14.57 -20.70 2.29
N GLY A 106 -15.30 -20.47 1.21
CA GLY A 106 -15.49 -21.46 0.13
C GLY A 106 -14.17 -21.83 -0.52
N LEU A 107 -13.34 -20.85 -0.87
CA LEU A 107 -12.00 -21.05 -1.42
C LEU A 107 -11.07 -21.74 -0.42
N ALA A 108 -11.11 -21.35 0.85
CA ALA A 108 -10.31 -21.97 1.92
C ALA A 108 -10.65 -23.45 2.10
N ARG A 109 -11.93 -23.82 2.04
CA ARG A 109 -12.37 -25.25 2.11
C ARG A 109 -11.91 -26.05 0.90
N ARG A 110 -11.94 -25.43 -0.29
CA ARG A 110 -11.58 -26.10 -1.55
C ARG A 110 -10.06 -26.27 -1.71
N TYR A 111 -9.29 -25.22 -1.43
CA TYR A 111 -7.85 -25.16 -1.70
C TYR A 111 -6.95 -25.23 -0.47
N ASN A 112 -7.54 -25.20 0.74
CA ASN A 112 -6.85 -25.37 2.02
C ASN A 112 -5.52 -24.59 2.12
N THR A 113 -4.37 -25.29 2.20
CA THR A 113 -3.04 -24.67 2.36
C THR A 113 -2.67 -23.78 1.17
N ALA A 114 -3.01 -24.19 -0.07
CA ALA A 114 -2.73 -23.39 -1.25
C ALA A 114 -3.43 -22.02 -1.20
N PHE A 115 -4.67 -21.96 -0.70
CA PHE A 115 -5.37 -20.68 -0.51
C PHE A 115 -4.63 -19.77 0.46
N ILE A 116 -4.12 -20.33 1.60
CA ILE A 116 -3.38 -19.52 2.59
C ILE A 116 -2.09 -18.96 2.00
N LEU A 117 -1.44 -19.64 1.08
CA LEU A 117 -0.21 -19.17 0.44
C LEU A 117 -0.47 -18.16 -0.68
N THR A 118 -1.65 -18.20 -1.32
CA THR A 118 -1.92 -17.45 -2.56
C THR A 118 -2.92 -16.31 -2.44
N PHE A 119 -3.78 -16.28 -1.41
CA PHE A 119 -4.86 -15.27 -1.31
C PHE A 119 -4.34 -13.83 -1.34
N ARG A 120 -3.12 -13.59 -0.88
CA ARG A 120 -2.50 -12.27 -0.85
C ARG A 120 -2.09 -11.71 -2.22
N PHE A 121 -2.00 -12.59 -3.24
CA PHE A 121 -1.76 -12.18 -4.62
C PHE A 121 -3.05 -11.78 -5.35
N ILE A 122 -4.20 -11.93 -4.71
CA ILE A 122 -5.49 -11.54 -5.28
C ILE A 122 -5.85 -10.16 -4.70
N TYR A 123 -5.82 -9.16 -5.56
CA TYR A 123 -6.10 -7.78 -5.18
C TYR A 123 -7.46 -7.61 -4.52
N GLY A 124 -7.51 -6.83 -3.44
CA GLY A 124 -8.76 -6.44 -2.77
C GLY A 124 -9.39 -7.49 -1.84
N ILE A 125 -8.91 -8.76 -1.84
CA ILE A 125 -9.49 -9.80 -0.96
C ILE A 125 -8.60 -10.22 0.21
N ARG A 126 -7.38 -9.70 0.29
CA ARG A 126 -6.39 -10.09 1.30
C ARG A 126 -6.92 -9.96 2.73
N ASN A 127 -7.39 -8.78 3.10
CA ASN A 127 -7.88 -8.51 4.46
C ASN A 127 -9.14 -9.32 4.80
N VAL A 128 -10.05 -9.47 3.82
CA VAL A 128 -11.26 -10.28 3.96
C VAL A 128 -10.91 -11.76 4.11
N SER A 129 -9.90 -12.25 3.37
CA SER A 129 -9.45 -13.65 3.45
C SER A 129 -8.81 -13.96 4.80
N SER A 130 -7.93 -13.11 5.31
CA SER A 130 -7.32 -13.28 6.64
C SER A 130 -8.39 -13.27 7.74
N PHE A 131 -9.37 -12.36 7.64
CA PHE A 131 -10.52 -12.29 8.55
C PHE A 131 -11.36 -13.58 8.49
N ALA A 132 -11.72 -14.04 7.30
CA ALA A 132 -12.49 -15.26 7.09
C ALA A 132 -11.76 -16.51 7.61
N LEU A 133 -10.46 -16.63 7.37
CA LEU A 133 -9.62 -17.70 7.91
C LEU A 133 -9.60 -17.69 9.44
N GLY A 134 -9.63 -16.52 10.08
CA GLY A 134 -9.80 -16.39 11.52
C GLY A 134 -11.10 -17.00 12.03
N MET A 135 -12.21 -16.83 11.28
CA MET A 135 -13.52 -17.40 11.60
C MET A 135 -13.62 -18.91 11.32
N SER A 136 -12.78 -19.47 10.46
CA SER A 136 -12.88 -20.85 9.98
C SER A 136 -12.52 -21.93 10.99
N GLY A 137 -12.05 -21.55 12.19
CA GLY A 137 -11.52 -22.50 13.17
C GLY A 137 -10.10 -23.00 12.88
N LEU A 138 -9.42 -22.46 11.87
CA LEU A 138 -8.05 -22.82 11.53
C LEU A 138 -7.10 -22.57 12.72
N PRO A 139 -6.24 -23.55 13.13
CA PRO A 139 -5.28 -23.33 14.20
C PRO A 139 -4.37 -22.12 13.90
N TRP A 140 -4.23 -21.23 14.88
CA TRP A 140 -3.43 -20.01 14.71
C TRP A 140 -1.99 -20.28 14.30
N LEU A 141 -1.31 -21.26 14.93
CA LEU A 141 0.09 -21.60 14.60
C LEU A 141 0.25 -22.03 13.15
N ARG A 142 -0.74 -22.74 12.59
CA ARG A 142 -0.74 -23.13 11.17
C ARG A 142 -0.88 -21.90 10.27
N PHE A 143 -1.81 -20.98 10.59
CA PHE A 143 -1.96 -19.74 9.85
C PHE A 143 -0.69 -18.90 9.95
N LEU A 144 -0.12 -18.73 11.15
CA LEU A 144 1.10 -17.99 11.40
C LEU A 144 2.26 -18.48 10.54
N ALA A 145 2.55 -19.79 10.56
CA ALA A 145 3.67 -20.37 9.80
C ALA A 145 3.50 -20.20 8.28
N LEU A 146 2.31 -20.53 7.76
CA LEU A 146 2.02 -20.42 6.33
C LEU A 146 1.99 -18.95 5.87
N ASN A 147 1.39 -18.07 6.68
CA ASN A 147 1.32 -16.65 6.39
C ASN A 147 2.71 -15.98 6.43
N MET A 148 3.58 -16.41 7.34
CA MET A 148 4.96 -15.90 7.42
C MET A 148 5.72 -16.18 6.12
N ILE A 149 5.63 -17.41 5.61
CA ILE A 149 6.25 -17.80 4.33
C ILE A 149 5.61 -17.02 3.17
N ALA A 150 4.28 -17.00 3.11
CA ALA A 150 3.57 -16.31 2.05
C ALA A 150 3.87 -14.81 2.02
N ALA A 151 4.01 -14.16 3.19
CA ALA A 151 4.38 -12.75 3.30
C ALA A 151 5.82 -12.49 2.82
N ALA A 152 6.75 -13.39 3.13
CA ALA A 152 8.12 -13.30 2.64
C ALA A 152 8.17 -13.40 1.10
N VAL A 153 7.53 -14.41 0.53
CA VAL A 153 7.44 -14.58 -0.92
C VAL A 153 6.81 -13.37 -1.59
N TRP A 154 5.71 -12.86 -1.02
CA TRP A 154 5.02 -11.68 -1.53
C TRP A 154 5.93 -10.43 -1.53
N SER A 155 6.64 -10.16 -0.44
CA SER A 155 7.52 -8.99 -0.36
C SER A 155 8.66 -9.08 -1.38
N VAL A 156 9.25 -10.26 -1.58
CA VAL A 156 10.29 -10.49 -2.60
C VAL A 156 9.73 -10.30 -4.00
N VAL A 157 8.55 -10.85 -4.30
CA VAL A 157 7.93 -10.76 -5.63
C VAL A 157 7.59 -9.30 -5.98
N PHE A 158 6.95 -8.56 -5.07
CA PHE A 158 6.50 -7.20 -5.37
C PHE A 158 7.64 -6.17 -5.29
N ALA A 159 8.47 -6.18 -4.25
CA ALA A 159 9.61 -5.28 -4.14
C ALA A 159 10.70 -5.63 -5.17
N GLY A 160 11.00 -6.92 -5.32
CA GLY A 160 11.96 -7.40 -6.31
C GLY A 160 11.47 -7.18 -7.74
N GLY A 161 10.19 -7.40 -8.01
CA GLY A 161 9.57 -7.11 -9.30
C GLY A 161 9.66 -5.62 -9.67
N GLY A 162 9.35 -4.72 -8.71
CA GLY A 162 9.53 -3.28 -8.89
C GLY A 162 10.99 -2.90 -9.18
N TYR A 163 11.92 -3.48 -8.45
CA TYR A 163 13.36 -3.28 -8.65
C TYR A 163 13.83 -3.76 -10.03
N LEU A 164 13.45 -4.96 -10.44
CA LEU A 164 13.79 -5.50 -11.74
C LEU A 164 13.20 -4.70 -12.91
N PHE A 165 11.96 -4.22 -12.72
CA PHE A 165 11.34 -3.32 -13.70
C PHE A 165 12.11 -2.01 -13.83
N GLY A 166 12.56 -1.41 -12.72
CA GLY A 166 13.38 -0.19 -12.75
C GLY A 166 14.73 -0.42 -13.41
N ALA A 167 15.44 -1.47 -13.04
CA ALA A 167 16.72 -1.83 -13.65
C ALA A 167 16.61 -2.14 -15.16
N ALA A 168 15.52 -2.80 -15.59
CA ALA A 168 15.24 -3.04 -17.00
C ALA A 168 14.91 -1.74 -17.76
N SER A 169 14.19 -0.81 -17.10
CA SER A 169 13.88 0.51 -17.68
C SER A 169 15.15 1.34 -17.89
N GLU A 170 16.09 1.29 -16.95
CA GLU A 170 17.40 1.95 -17.10
C GLU A 170 18.19 1.37 -18.27
N ALA A 171 18.22 0.05 -18.42
CA ALA A 171 18.91 -0.63 -19.52
C ALA A 171 18.34 -0.28 -20.91
N VAL A 172 17.03 0.03 -21.00
CA VAL A 172 16.35 0.36 -22.28
C VAL A 172 16.32 1.86 -22.57
N LEU A 173 16.10 2.69 -21.54
CA LEU A 173 15.88 4.13 -21.68
C LEU A 173 17.16 4.94 -21.41
N GLY A 174 18.22 4.33 -20.84
CA GLY A 174 19.44 5.01 -20.48
C GLY A 174 19.18 6.18 -19.53
N ASP A 175 19.77 7.35 -19.81
CA ASP A 175 19.67 8.56 -18.98
C ASP A 175 18.21 9.05 -18.76
N MET A 176 17.27 8.68 -19.66
CA MET A 176 15.85 9.05 -19.51
C MET A 176 15.10 8.19 -18.49
N ALA A 177 15.67 7.07 -18.04
CA ALA A 177 15.01 6.18 -17.08
C ALA A 177 14.73 6.86 -15.74
N GLN A 178 15.64 7.72 -15.28
CA GLN A 178 15.52 8.45 -14.04
C GLN A 178 14.34 9.44 -14.09
N ASP A 179 14.24 10.22 -15.18
CA ASP A 179 13.13 11.16 -15.38
C ASP A 179 11.79 10.43 -15.48
N PHE A 180 11.75 9.32 -16.21
CA PHE A 180 10.57 8.48 -16.33
C PHE A 180 10.12 7.92 -14.97
N GLY A 181 11.06 7.46 -14.14
CA GLY A 181 10.79 6.98 -12.82
C GLY A 181 10.25 8.04 -11.87
N LEU A 182 10.83 9.22 -11.88
CA LEU A 182 10.36 10.36 -11.09
C LEU A 182 8.95 10.78 -11.50
N ILE A 183 8.64 10.78 -12.80
CA ILE A 183 7.29 11.05 -13.31
C ILE A 183 6.29 10.01 -12.79
N LEU A 184 6.62 8.71 -12.84
CA LEU A 184 5.76 7.64 -12.34
C LEU A 184 5.50 7.78 -10.84
N ILE A 185 6.55 8.03 -10.04
CA ILE A 185 6.42 8.27 -8.58
C ILE A 185 5.56 9.49 -8.32
N GLY A 186 5.79 10.59 -9.04
CA GLY A 186 4.99 11.81 -8.93
C GLY A 186 3.51 11.60 -9.26
N LEU A 187 3.21 10.87 -10.32
CA LEU A 187 1.83 10.50 -10.70
C LEU A 187 1.16 9.63 -9.65
N PHE A 188 1.89 8.67 -9.08
CA PHE A 188 1.39 7.82 -8.00
C PHE A 188 1.06 8.62 -6.74
N LEU A 189 2.01 9.44 -6.27
CA LEU A 189 1.81 10.27 -5.08
C LEU A 189 0.70 11.31 -5.30
N GLY A 190 0.64 11.94 -6.49
CA GLY A 190 -0.42 12.86 -6.88
C GLY A 190 -1.79 12.18 -6.93
N GLY A 191 -1.88 11.01 -7.54
CA GLY A 191 -3.10 10.19 -7.58
C GLY A 191 -3.56 9.78 -6.18
N ALA A 192 -2.65 9.35 -5.31
CA ALA A 192 -2.94 9.01 -3.92
C ALA A 192 -3.45 10.23 -3.13
N ALA A 193 -2.83 11.40 -3.31
CA ALA A 193 -3.24 12.66 -2.67
C ALA A 193 -4.65 13.09 -3.12
N VAL A 194 -4.94 12.99 -4.42
CA VAL A 194 -6.28 13.28 -4.98
C VAL A 194 -7.32 12.32 -4.41
N LEU A 195 -7.04 11.02 -4.34
CA LEU A 195 -7.96 10.04 -3.76
C LEU A 195 -8.26 10.34 -2.29
N VAL A 196 -7.26 10.72 -1.50
CA VAL A 196 -7.43 11.14 -0.10
C VAL A 196 -8.26 12.44 -0.01
N ALA A 197 -8.00 13.40 -0.87
CA ALA A 197 -8.73 14.67 -0.90
C ALA A 197 -10.22 14.49 -1.26
N VAL A 198 -10.52 13.67 -2.26
CA VAL A 198 -11.89 13.38 -2.72
C VAL A 198 -12.69 12.59 -1.68
N ARG A 199 -12.03 11.72 -0.89
CA ARG A 199 -12.68 10.95 0.18
C ARG A 199 -12.97 11.75 1.44
N ARG A 200 -12.50 13.01 1.56
CA ARG A 200 -12.86 13.87 2.70
C ARG A 200 -14.36 14.20 2.62
N PRO A 201 -15.17 13.85 3.65
CA PRO A 201 -16.59 14.21 3.64
C PRO A 201 -16.71 15.74 3.63
N PRO A 202 -17.72 16.30 2.92
CA PRO A 202 -17.94 17.73 2.90
C PRO A 202 -18.13 18.22 4.34
N ARG A 203 -17.37 19.24 4.74
CA ARG A 203 -17.54 19.91 6.03
C ARG A 203 -18.99 20.40 6.09
N ARG A 204 -19.80 19.82 6.99
CA ARG A 204 -21.12 20.33 7.28
C ARG A 204 -20.99 21.81 7.70
N PRO A 205 -21.66 22.75 7.05
CA PRO A 205 -21.70 24.11 7.54
C PRO A 205 -22.34 24.09 8.93
N LEU A 206 -21.67 24.74 9.87
CA LEU A 206 -22.23 24.98 11.20
C LEU A 206 -23.37 25.99 11.05
N THR A 207 -24.55 25.56 10.67
CA THR A 207 -25.78 26.35 10.76
C THR A 207 -26.26 26.30 12.21
N GLY A 208 -25.63 27.10 13.03
CA GLY A 208 -26.04 27.37 14.40
C GLY A 208 -26.48 28.82 14.51
N THR A 209 -27.74 29.11 14.17
CA THR A 209 -28.42 30.30 14.73
C THR A 209 -29.73 29.82 15.32
N HIS A 210 -29.70 29.42 16.58
CA HIS A 210 -30.86 29.48 17.43
C HIS A 210 -31.33 30.95 17.49
N ARG A 211 -32.34 31.29 16.68
CA ARG A 211 -33.19 32.44 16.93
C ARG A 211 -34.07 32.06 18.15
N ALA A 212 -33.75 32.60 19.29
CA ALA A 212 -34.66 32.64 20.41
C ALA A 212 -35.92 33.40 20.03
N ALA A 213 -37.10 32.77 20.17
CA ALA A 213 -38.38 33.45 20.08
C ALA A 213 -38.55 34.45 21.27
N PRO A 214 -39.16 35.63 21.05
CA PRO A 214 -39.46 36.52 22.13
C PRO A 214 -40.57 35.95 23.00
N PRO A 215 -40.56 36.17 24.33
CA PRO A 215 -41.62 35.76 25.24
C PRO A 215 -42.91 36.56 25.00
N PRO A 216 -44.08 36.00 25.48
CA PRO A 216 -45.41 36.59 25.28
C PRO A 216 -45.63 37.88 26.01
#